data_03025f5718ef6c0c79eb08b9a2cfc19d
#
_entry.id   03025f5718ef6c0c79eb08b9a2cfc19d
#
_cell.length_a   1.000
_cell.length_b   1.000
_cell.length_c   1.000
_cell.angle_alpha   90.00
_cell.angle_beta   90.00
_cell.angle_gamma   90.00
#
_symmetry.space_group_name_H-M   'P 1'
#
loop_
_entity.id
_entity.type
_entity.pdbx_description
1 polymer ?
#
loop_
_entity_poly.entity_id
_entity_poly.type
_entity_poly.pdbx_seq_one_letter_code
_entity_poly.pdbx_strand_id
1 'polypeptide(L)'
;VKPRIAVIADSPDEHWPSMDLVAEMLVSEWQSHFSSEVETEKLELPIPHVTRAVRDSKAALNVDRILGRFVRYPALALRERSHFDFFHVADHSYAQLVHALPSRRTGVYCHDLDAFRSILDPAREPRSLPFRMMTKTLLAGLQRAAIVFHSTRETGRRLEKFVAPHKLVYAPYGIAAEYKPDFDPNDGADEALASLNGAPFILHVGSAIPRKRIDVLFDVFARLREHMPELRLVQQGGALTAEQNDQARRLKIDAFLLQPPKMPRTTLAGMYRRASAVLLPSDAEGFGLPVIEALACGAPVVASDIPTTREAGGEVTSFAEVADIAGWVAATLRLLETGPDGRVQKARVTHAQQFSWNMHARVILNGYLSLQSPQ
;
A
#
# COMPACT_ATOMS: atom_id res chain seq x y z
N VAL A 1 20.54 2.00 -28.15
CA VAL A 1 20.97 1.28 -26.93
C VAL A 1 19.84 1.42 -25.91
N LYS A 2 19.39 0.33 -25.33
CA LYS A 2 18.35 0.36 -24.28
C LYS A 2 18.93 0.98 -23.00
N PRO A 3 18.17 1.83 -22.30
CA PRO A 3 18.65 2.46 -21.08
C PRO A 3 18.80 1.43 -19.94
N ARG A 4 19.77 1.70 -19.06
CA ARG A 4 19.97 0.99 -17.81
C ARG A 4 19.38 1.81 -16.67
N ILE A 5 18.40 1.24 -15.96
CA ILE A 5 17.67 1.91 -14.85
C ILE A 5 17.93 1.17 -13.54
N ALA A 6 18.52 1.86 -12.56
CA ALA A 6 18.62 1.36 -11.21
C ALA A 6 17.33 1.62 -10.45
N VAL A 7 16.72 0.60 -9.89
CA VAL A 7 15.59 0.72 -8.93
C VAL A 7 16.16 0.65 -7.52
N ILE A 8 16.18 1.79 -6.84
CA ILE A 8 16.67 1.89 -5.46
C ILE A 8 15.48 1.65 -4.53
N ALA A 9 15.46 0.46 -3.96
CA ALA A 9 14.42 0.04 -3.02
C ALA A 9 14.78 0.40 -1.59
N ASP A 10 13.79 0.35 -0.71
CA ASP A 10 13.95 0.47 0.74
C ASP A 10 14.87 -0.60 1.29
N SER A 11 15.34 -0.41 2.52
CA SER A 11 16.02 -1.48 3.23
C SER A 11 15.02 -2.61 3.55
N PRO A 12 15.35 -3.89 3.29
CA PRO A 12 14.47 -5.01 3.64
C PRO A 12 14.18 -5.10 5.14
N ASP A 13 15.02 -4.51 5.99
CA ASP A 13 14.86 -4.48 7.44
C ASP A 13 13.84 -3.41 7.92
N GLU A 14 13.30 -2.58 7.02
CA GLU A 14 12.23 -1.63 7.36
C GLU A 14 10.88 -2.33 7.54
N HIS A 15 10.71 -3.49 6.92
CA HIS A 15 9.49 -4.31 6.98
C HIS A 15 8.24 -3.56 6.53
N TRP A 16 8.31 -2.90 5.37
CA TRP A 16 7.18 -2.23 4.74
C TRP A 16 6.64 -3.02 3.53
N PRO A 17 5.83 -4.05 3.75
CA PRO A 17 5.46 -5.02 2.71
C PRO A 17 4.85 -4.42 1.45
N SER A 18 4.12 -3.30 1.57
CA SER A 18 3.51 -2.63 0.41
C SER A 18 4.55 -1.93 -0.45
N MET A 19 5.62 -1.38 0.16
CA MET A 19 6.69 -0.69 -0.57
C MET A 19 7.60 -1.71 -1.24
N ASP A 20 7.96 -2.77 -0.51
CA ASP A 20 8.72 -3.91 -1.05
C ASP A 20 8.01 -4.48 -2.27
N LEU A 21 6.68 -4.71 -2.18
CA LEU A 21 5.85 -5.20 -3.28
C LEU A 21 5.97 -4.31 -4.53
N VAL A 22 5.84 -2.98 -4.39
CA VAL A 22 5.85 -2.06 -5.55
C VAL A 22 7.21 -2.11 -6.26
N ALA A 23 8.32 -2.08 -5.53
CA ALA A 23 9.65 -2.16 -6.10
C ALA A 23 9.90 -3.52 -6.79
N GLU A 24 9.50 -4.62 -6.15
CA GLU A 24 9.64 -5.98 -6.69
C GLU A 24 8.82 -6.17 -7.97
N MET A 25 7.57 -5.72 -7.98
CA MET A 25 6.70 -5.84 -9.15
C MET A 25 7.20 -5.02 -10.32
N LEU A 26 7.70 -3.80 -10.08
CA LEU A 26 8.29 -2.96 -11.14
C LEU A 26 9.50 -3.65 -11.79
N VAL A 27 10.43 -4.16 -10.98
CA VAL A 27 11.62 -4.87 -11.46
C VAL A 27 11.22 -6.15 -12.22
N SER A 28 10.31 -6.93 -11.65
CA SER A 28 9.82 -8.17 -12.27
C SER A 28 9.15 -7.92 -13.63
N GLU A 29 8.29 -6.89 -13.73
CA GLU A 29 7.65 -6.52 -14.99
C GLU A 29 8.68 -6.10 -16.03
N TRP A 30 9.65 -5.24 -15.68
CA TRP A 30 10.68 -4.82 -16.60
C TRP A 30 11.56 -5.97 -17.08
N GLN A 31 11.94 -6.88 -16.20
CA GLN A 31 12.75 -8.06 -16.57
C GLN A 31 11.99 -9.06 -17.44
N SER A 32 10.70 -9.25 -17.17
CA SER A 32 9.89 -10.27 -17.85
C SER A 32 9.28 -9.77 -19.17
N HIS A 33 8.77 -8.53 -19.20
CA HIS A 33 7.97 -8.03 -20.32
C HIS A 33 8.60 -6.88 -21.10
N PHE A 34 9.61 -6.20 -20.52
CA PHE A 34 10.26 -5.03 -21.12
C PHE A 34 11.78 -5.19 -21.31
N SER A 35 12.28 -6.42 -21.22
CA SER A 35 13.72 -6.72 -21.32
C SER A 35 14.36 -6.32 -22.67
N SER A 36 13.55 -6.16 -23.73
CA SER A 36 14.02 -5.61 -25.00
C SER A 36 14.17 -4.07 -24.99
N GLU A 37 13.50 -3.37 -24.07
CA GLU A 37 13.41 -1.91 -24.02
C GLU A 37 14.25 -1.29 -22.89
N VAL A 38 14.48 -2.02 -21.79
CA VAL A 38 15.20 -1.55 -20.61
C VAL A 38 16.04 -2.65 -19.97
N GLU A 39 17.19 -2.29 -19.43
CA GLU A 39 17.94 -3.10 -18.46
C GLU A 39 17.70 -2.55 -17.07
N THR A 40 17.35 -3.42 -16.12
CA THR A 40 17.07 -2.98 -14.74
C THR A 40 17.80 -3.81 -13.73
N GLU A 41 18.23 -3.15 -12.67
CA GLU A 41 18.82 -3.75 -11.49
C GLU A 41 18.21 -3.14 -10.23
N LYS A 42 17.85 -4.01 -9.27
CA LYS A 42 17.38 -3.59 -7.95
C LYS A 42 18.58 -3.35 -7.05
N LEU A 43 18.66 -2.16 -6.47
CA LEU A 43 19.68 -1.78 -5.50
C LEU A 43 19.03 -1.61 -4.13
N GLU A 44 19.49 -2.39 -3.16
CA GLU A 44 19.03 -2.30 -1.77
C GLU A 44 20.18 -2.61 -0.81
N LEU A 45 20.10 -2.09 0.42
CA LEU A 45 21.07 -2.32 1.48
C LEU A 45 20.36 -2.66 2.79
N PRO A 46 20.84 -3.67 3.53
CA PRO A 46 20.34 -3.92 4.87
C PRO A 46 20.73 -2.77 5.82
N ILE A 47 19.93 -2.54 6.86
CA ILE A 47 20.26 -1.59 7.93
C ILE A 47 21.54 -2.05 8.61
N PRO A 48 22.54 -1.16 8.80
CA PRO A 48 23.74 -1.52 9.51
C PRO A 48 23.44 -1.89 10.97
N HIS A 49 24.20 -2.83 11.51
CA HIS A 49 24.11 -3.25 12.92
C HIS A 49 25.26 -2.64 13.75
N VAL A 50 25.47 -1.32 13.64
CA VAL A 50 26.60 -0.65 14.31
C VAL A 50 26.27 -0.41 15.78
N THR A 51 25.16 0.25 16.08
CA THR A 51 24.79 0.62 17.45
C THR A 51 24.04 -0.50 18.16
N ARG A 52 23.27 -1.31 17.45
CA ARG A 52 22.61 -2.51 18.01
C ARG A 52 23.60 -3.60 18.43
N ALA A 53 24.78 -3.68 17.79
CA ALA A 53 25.83 -4.58 18.21
C ALA A 53 26.34 -4.30 19.65
N VAL A 54 26.20 -3.03 20.10
CA VAL A 54 26.60 -2.60 21.45
C VAL A 54 25.41 -2.66 22.42
N ARG A 55 24.23 -2.26 21.97
CA ARG A 55 23.01 -2.23 22.79
C ARG A 55 21.77 -2.43 21.93
N ASP A 56 21.10 -3.54 22.09
CA ASP A 56 19.82 -3.78 21.41
C ASP A 56 18.70 -2.97 22.06
N SER A 57 18.29 -1.89 21.39
CA SER A 57 17.23 -0.99 21.83
C SER A 57 16.57 -0.28 20.65
N LYS A 58 15.33 0.20 20.83
CA LYS A 58 14.64 1.03 19.82
C LYS A 58 15.44 2.28 19.42
N ALA A 59 16.15 2.89 20.36
CA ALA A 59 17.00 4.06 20.09
C ALA A 59 18.19 3.68 19.20
N ALA A 60 18.86 2.57 19.47
CA ALA A 60 19.96 2.04 18.67
C ALA A 60 19.49 1.69 17.25
N LEU A 61 18.34 1.02 17.12
CA LEU A 61 17.73 0.74 15.81
C LEU A 61 17.47 2.02 15.00
N ASN A 62 16.95 3.07 15.64
CA ASN A 62 16.72 4.35 14.96
C ASN A 62 18.02 5.03 14.49
N VAL A 63 19.10 4.93 15.29
CA VAL A 63 20.43 5.42 14.88
C VAL A 63 20.95 4.63 13.68
N ASP A 64 20.87 3.30 13.73
CA ASP A 64 21.29 2.42 12.63
C ASP A 64 20.47 2.70 11.35
N ARG A 65 19.17 2.96 11.45
CA ARG A 65 18.33 3.42 10.32
C ARG A 65 18.80 4.75 9.73
N ILE A 66 19.11 5.71 10.57
CA ILE A 66 19.63 7.02 10.10
C ILE A 66 20.97 6.83 9.39
N LEU A 67 21.89 6.03 9.95
CA LEU A 67 23.16 5.70 9.30
C LEU A 67 22.96 4.99 7.96
N GLY A 68 22.03 4.04 7.88
CA GLY A 68 21.65 3.38 6.64
C GLY A 68 21.20 4.39 5.60
N ARG A 69 20.15 5.15 5.91
CA ARG A 69 19.47 6.07 4.98
C ARG A 69 20.32 7.28 4.57
N PHE A 70 21.09 7.88 5.50
CA PHE A 70 21.79 9.15 5.27
C PHE A 70 23.29 9.02 5.04
N VAL A 71 23.87 7.82 5.24
CA VAL A 71 25.31 7.56 4.99
C VAL A 71 25.49 6.46 3.96
N ARG A 72 24.99 5.24 4.22
CA ARG A 72 25.29 4.09 3.37
C ARG A 72 24.60 4.15 2.00
N TYR A 73 23.29 4.49 1.97
CA TYR A 73 22.57 4.65 0.70
C TYR A 73 23.11 5.79 -0.16
N PRO A 74 23.43 7.01 0.37
CA PRO A 74 24.11 8.02 -0.42
C PRO A 74 25.50 7.56 -0.94
N ALA A 75 26.26 6.80 -0.16
CA ALA A 75 27.52 6.24 -0.62
C ALA A 75 27.33 5.23 -1.76
N LEU A 76 26.33 4.36 -1.68
CA LEU A 76 25.91 3.48 -2.78
C LEU A 76 25.51 4.32 -4.01
N ALA A 77 24.66 5.32 -3.84
CA ALA A 77 24.21 6.20 -4.93
C ALA A 77 25.38 6.89 -5.63
N LEU A 78 26.36 7.40 -4.89
CA LEU A 78 27.56 8.02 -5.44
C LEU A 78 28.43 7.01 -6.21
N ARG A 79 28.55 5.78 -5.72
CA ARG A 79 29.32 4.73 -6.40
C ARG A 79 28.67 4.32 -7.72
N GLU A 80 27.34 4.17 -7.72
CA GLU A 80 26.58 3.64 -8.86
C GLU A 80 26.20 4.71 -9.90
N ARG A 81 26.35 6.01 -9.60
CA ARG A 81 25.85 7.13 -10.43
C ARG A 81 26.33 7.17 -11.88
N SER A 82 27.44 6.50 -12.22
CA SER A 82 28.01 6.39 -13.57
C SER A 82 27.65 5.09 -14.28
N HIS A 83 27.07 4.12 -13.59
CA HIS A 83 26.77 2.79 -14.12
C HIS A 83 25.39 2.68 -14.76
N PHE A 84 24.51 3.63 -14.47
CA PHE A 84 23.11 3.65 -14.94
C PHE A 84 22.77 4.96 -15.64
N ASP A 85 21.85 4.88 -16.61
CA ASP A 85 21.31 6.03 -17.31
C ASP A 85 20.29 6.78 -16.48
N PHE A 86 19.45 6.04 -15.73
CA PHE A 86 18.42 6.58 -14.86
C PHE A 86 18.39 5.89 -13.50
N PHE A 87 17.77 6.57 -12.53
CA PHE A 87 17.60 6.10 -11.16
C PHE A 87 16.13 6.26 -10.75
N HIS A 88 15.53 5.17 -10.32
CA HIS A 88 14.18 5.14 -9.77
C HIS A 88 14.26 4.93 -8.25
N VAL A 89 14.01 5.96 -7.46
CA VAL A 89 13.89 5.85 -6.00
C VAL A 89 12.48 5.36 -5.72
N ALA A 90 12.34 4.11 -5.30
CA ALA A 90 11.07 3.43 -5.20
C ALA A 90 10.18 3.94 -4.06
N ASP A 91 10.75 4.64 -3.06
CA ASP A 91 9.99 5.25 -1.97
C ASP A 91 10.48 6.69 -1.70
N HIS A 92 9.53 7.61 -1.59
CA HIS A 92 9.77 9.02 -1.26
C HIS A 92 10.44 9.23 0.10
N SER A 93 10.39 8.26 1.01
CA SER A 93 11.12 8.30 2.29
C SER A 93 12.65 8.18 2.11
N TYR A 94 13.11 7.84 0.89
CA TYR A 94 14.51 7.84 0.45
C TYR A 94 14.82 8.97 -0.56
N ALA A 95 13.94 9.96 -0.72
CA ALA A 95 14.10 11.03 -1.69
C ALA A 95 15.35 11.90 -1.48
N GLN A 96 15.98 11.89 -0.28
CA GLN A 96 17.28 12.54 -0.05
C GLN A 96 18.38 12.02 -0.98
N LEU A 97 18.24 10.82 -1.56
CA LEU A 97 19.22 10.25 -2.50
C LEU A 97 19.34 11.07 -3.77
N VAL A 98 18.34 11.84 -4.15
CA VAL A 98 18.36 12.77 -5.29
C VAL A 98 19.47 13.83 -5.15
N HIS A 99 19.92 14.11 -3.89
CA HIS A 99 21.06 15.01 -3.66
C HIS A 99 22.42 14.38 -4.00
N ALA A 100 22.52 13.05 -3.96
CA ALA A 100 23.74 12.29 -4.32
C ALA A 100 23.71 11.76 -5.76
N LEU A 101 22.53 11.63 -6.36
CA LEU A 101 22.29 11.16 -7.71
C LEU A 101 22.21 12.30 -8.73
N PRO A 102 22.38 12.02 -10.04
CA PRO A 102 22.13 13.01 -11.10
C PRO A 102 20.66 13.38 -11.17
N SER A 103 20.25 14.50 -10.55
CA SER A 103 18.85 14.86 -10.36
C SER A 103 18.02 14.91 -11.66
N ARG A 104 18.64 15.28 -12.80
CA ARG A 104 17.99 15.30 -14.13
C ARG A 104 17.70 13.91 -14.69
N ARG A 105 18.24 12.85 -14.07
CA ARG A 105 18.08 11.45 -14.47
C ARG A 105 17.49 10.59 -13.34
N THR A 106 16.96 11.24 -12.28
CA THR A 106 16.42 10.56 -11.12
C THR A 106 14.93 10.85 -11.00
N GLY A 107 14.13 9.79 -10.92
CA GLY A 107 12.73 9.82 -10.56
C GLY A 107 12.51 9.31 -9.14
N VAL A 108 11.45 9.78 -8.50
CA VAL A 108 11.04 9.34 -7.16
C VAL A 108 9.59 8.90 -7.19
N TYR A 109 9.28 7.76 -6.59
CA TYR A 109 7.90 7.35 -6.40
C TYR A 109 7.37 7.85 -5.05
N CYS A 110 6.27 8.61 -5.08
CA CYS A 110 5.61 9.15 -3.91
C CYS A 110 4.31 8.39 -3.65
N HIS A 111 4.30 7.53 -2.64
CA HIS A 111 3.16 6.69 -2.27
C HIS A 111 2.05 7.49 -1.59
N ASP A 112 2.43 8.40 -0.69
CA ASP A 112 1.57 9.31 0.06
C ASP A 112 2.37 10.52 0.56
N LEU A 113 1.76 11.36 1.37
CA LEU A 113 2.42 12.53 1.97
C LEU A 113 2.60 12.40 3.50
N ASP A 114 2.40 11.21 4.05
CA ASP A 114 2.46 11.00 5.49
C ASP A 114 3.86 11.29 6.06
N ALA A 115 4.91 10.94 5.33
CA ALA A 115 6.29 11.26 5.71
C ALA A 115 6.54 12.78 5.88
N PHE A 116 5.76 13.63 5.22
CA PHE A 116 5.92 15.09 5.22
C PHE A 116 4.99 15.82 6.22
N ARG A 117 4.10 15.11 6.92
CA ARG A 117 3.12 15.73 7.84
C ARG A 117 3.75 16.69 8.85
N SER A 118 4.91 16.34 9.41
CA SER A 118 5.60 17.18 10.41
C SER A 118 6.01 18.57 9.91
N ILE A 119 6.06 18.78 8.59
CA ILE A 119 6.35 20.08 7.97
C ILE A 119 5.14 20.67 7.26
N LEU A 120 4.20 19.86 6.81
CA LEU A 120 2.98 20.31 6.12
C LEU A 120 1.87 20.71 7.10
N ASP A 121 1.77 20.03 8.24
CA ASP A 121 0.81 20.30 9.30
C ASP A 121 1.48 20.13 10.69
N PRO A 122 2.42 21.02 11.05
CA PRO A 122 3.21 20.91 12.27
C PRO A 122 2.37 21.05 13.55
N ALA A 123 1.16 21.58 13.45
CA ALA A 123 0.25 21.70 14.59
C ALA A 123 -0.37 20.34 14.96
N ARG A 124 -0.70 19.53 13.94
CA ARG A 124 -1.26 18.19 14.15
C ARG A 124 -0.19 17.11 14.32
N GLU A 125 1.00 17.31 13.76
CA GLU A 125 2.11 16.35 13.84
C GLU A 125 3.38 17.04 14.38
N PRO A 126 3.41 17.40 15.68
CA PRO A 126 4.57 18.04 16.29
C PRO A 126 5.74 17.06 16.37
N ARG A 127 6.90 17.44 15.82
CA ARG A 127 8.14 16.66 15.85
C ARG A 127 9.33 17.53 16.21
N SER A 128 10.40 16.90 16.70
CA SER A 128 11.65 17.59 17.04
C SER A 128 12.26 18.33 15.84
N LEU A 129 13.04 19.37 16.08
CA LEU A 129 13.73 20.13 15.02
C LEU A 129 14.60 19.23 14.13
N PRO A 130 15.45 18.32 14.66
CA PRO A 130 16.24 17.40 13.81
C PRO A 130 15.37 16.55 12.88
N PHE A 131 14.26 16.02 13.39
CA PHE A 131 13.31 15.25 12.57
C PHE A 131 12.73 16.10 11.45
N ARG A 132 12.29 17.32 11.74
CA ARG A 132 11.75 18.26 10.74
C ARG A 132 12.80 18.67 9.71
N MET A 133 14.06 18.85 10.10
CA MET A 133 15.16 19.11 9.15
C MET A 133 15.39 17.92 8.21
N MET A 134 15.40 16.70 8.75
CA MET A 134 15.48 15.48 7.95
C MET A 134 14.32 15.40 6.96
N THR A 135 13.08 15.62 7.40
CA THR A 135 11.90 15.64 6.52
C THR A 135 11.99 16.71 5.44
N LYS A 136 12.54 17.91 5.76
CA LYS A 136 12.80 18.96 4.74
C LYS A 136 13.80 18.51 3.69
N THR A 137 14.82 17.73 4.06
CA THR A 137 15.79 17.18 3.11
C THR A 137 15.14 16.18 2.15
N LEU A 138 14.22 15.33 2.66
CA LEU A 138 13.42 14.43 1.82
C LEU A 138 12.55 15.22 0.83
N LEU A 139 11.82 16.22 1.31
CA LEU A 139 10.97 17.06 0.45
C LEU A 139 11.80 17.83 -0.61
N ALA A 140 12.95 18.37 -0.23
CA ALA A 140 13.85 19.04 -1.18
C ALA A 140 14.39 18.07 -2.23
N GLY A 141 14.66 16.80 -1.86
CA GLY A 141 15.02 15.74 -2.79
C GLY A 141 13.89 15.44 -3.79
N LEU A 142 12.66 15.31 -3.29
CA LEU A 142 11.47 15.11 -4.12
C LEU A 142 11.28 16.26 -5.13
N GLN A 143 11.39 17.52 -4.69
CA GLN A 143 11.29 18.71 -5.54
C GLN A 143 12.39 18.77 -6.62
N ARG A 144 13.59 18.28 -6.30
CA ARG A 144 14.76 18.27 -7.19
C ARG A 144 14.71 17.16 -8.22
N ALA A 145 13.96 16.10 -8.01
CA ALA A 145 13.82 14.99 -8.95
C ALA A 145 13.36 15.46 -10.33
N ALA A 146 13.78 14.73 -11.38
CA ALA A 146 13.32 15.00 -12.74
C ALA A 146 11.83 14.66 -12.90
N ILE A 147 11.41 13.55 -12.32
CA ILE A 147 10.03 13.05 -12.36
C ILE A 147 9.63 12.61 -10.94
N VAL A 148 8.38 12.85 -10.59
CA VAL A 148 7.75 12.32 -9.38
C VAL A 148 6.54 11.50 -9.80
N PHE A 149 6.64 10.19 -9.64
CA PHE A 149 5.53 9.27 -9.87
C PHE A 149 4.63 9.24 -8.65
N HIS A 150 3.33 9.05 -8.85
CA HIS A 150 2.37 8.94 -7.75
C HIS A 150 1.27 7.95 -8.07
N SER A 151 0.76 7.28 -7.02
CA SER A 151 -0.20 6.18 -7.17
C SER A 151 -1.64 6.63 -7.38
N THR A 152 -2.05 7.79 -6.83
CA THR A 152 -3.42 8.29 -6.87
C THR A 152 -3.48 9.74 -7.35
N ARG A 153 -4.60 10.12 -7.99
CA ARG A 153 -4.85 11.51 -8.40
C ARG A 153 -4.90 12.46 -7.20
N GLU A 154 -5.38 11.96 -6.06
CA GLU A 154 -5.37 12.74 -4.80
C GLU A 154 -3.94 13.07 -4.36
N THR A 155 -3.03 12.07 -4.35
CA THR A 155 -1.61 12.31 -4.06
C THR A 155 -1.02 13.31 -5.06
N GLY A 156 -1.33 13.19 -6.36
CA GLY A 156 -0.89 14.12 -7.39
C GLY A 156 -1.33 15.56 -7.10
N ARG A 157 -2.63 15.79 -6.86
CA ARG A 157 -3.16 17.13 -6.52
C ARG A 157 -2.51 17.74 -5.26
N ARG A 158 -2.21 16.92 -4.27
CA ARG A 158 -1.51 17.38 -3.07
C ARG A 158 -0.03 17.71 -3.35
N LEU A 159 0.62 16.95 -4.25
CA LEU A 159 2.00 17.19 -4.68
C LEU A 159 2.16 18.48 -5.49
N GLU A 160 1.16 18.91 -6.26
CA GLU A 160 1.18 20.17 -7.04
C GLU A 160 1.49 21.41 -6.20
N LYS A 161 1.27 21.35 -4.88
CA LYS A 161 1.63 22.42 -3.94
C LYS A 161 3.14 22.55 -3.72
N PHE A 162 3.93 21.53 -4.06
CA PHE A 162 5.36 21.44 -3.73
C PHE A 162 6.22 21.11 -4.93
N VAL A 163 5.68 20.41 -5.93
CA VAL A 163 6.37 19.91 -7.12
C VAL A 163 5.70 20.52 -8.35
N ALA A 164 6.52 20.96 -9.31
CA ALA A 164 6.00 21.51 -10.55
C ALA A 164 5.13 20.47 -11.30
N PRO A 165 3.93 20.83 -11.80
CA PRO A 165 2.98 19.87 -12.39
C PRO A 165 3.55 19.05 -13.53
N HIS A 166 4.43 19.61 -14.37
CA HIS A 166 5.05 18.92 -15.49
C HIS A 166 6.00 17.77 -15.07
N LYS A 167 6.38 17.69 -13.80
CA LYS A 167 7.18 16.59 -13.25
C LYS A 167 6.32 15.47 -12.69
N LEU A 168 5.02 15.68 -12.50
CA LEU A 168 4.13 14.71 -11.87
C LEU A 168 3.61 13.72 -12.92
N VAL A 169 3.76 12.42 -12.63
CA VAL A 169 3.32 11.34 -13.50
C VAL A 169 2.45 10.38 -12.70
N TYR A 170 1.19 10.27 -13.11
CA TYR A 170 0.26 9.31 -12.52
C TYR A 170 0.60 7.89 -12.96
N ALA A 171 0.98 7.04 -12.03
CA ALA A 171 1.35 5.65 -12.24
C ALA A 171 0.69 4.77 -11.16
N PRO A 172 -0.60 4.42 -11.31
CA PRO A 172 -1.33 3.63 -10.32
C PRO A 172 -0.71 2.25 -10.16
N TYR A 173 -0.89 1.63 -8.98
CA TYR A 173 -0.44 0.26 -8.75
C TYR A 173 -1.23 -0.73 -9.59
N GLY A 174 -0.65 -1.91 -9.74
CA GLY A 174 -1.30 -3.06 -10.33
C GLY A 174 -1.81 -4.05 -9.29
N ILE A 175 -2.48 -5.08 -9.79
CA ILE A 175 -2.99 -6.22 -9.04
C ILE A 175 -2.10 -7.42 -9.36
N ALA A 176 -1.69 -8.17 -8.34
CA ALA A 176 -0.92 -9.40 -8.53
C ALA A 176 -1.80 -10.50 -9.14
N ALA A 177 -1.21 -11.37 -9.95
CA ALA A 177 -1.92 -12.36 -10.75
C ALA A 177 -2.72 -13.39 -9.94
N GLU A 178 -2.41 -13.54 -8.66
CA GLU A 178 -3.13 -14.43 -7.74
C GLU A 178 -4.56 -13.93 -7.44
N TYR A 179 -4.77 -12.58 -7.49
CA TYR A 179 -6.09 -11.98 -7.26
C TYR A 179 -6.93 -12.02 -8.53
N LYS A 180 -7.71 -13.08 -8.66
CA LYS A 180 -8.61 -13.35 -9.79
C LYS A 180 -9.87 -14.06 -9.29
N PRO A 181 -10.99 -14.01 -10.06
CA PRO A 181 -12.25 -14.59 -9.61
C PRO A 181 -12.27 -16.11 -9.64
N ASP A 182 -11.34 -16.76 -10.38
CA ASP A 182 -11.32 -18.19 -10.56
C ASP A 182 -11.07 -18.92 -9.24
N PHE A 183 -11.93 -19.87 -8.92
CA PHE A 183 -11.78 -20.72 -7.75
C PHE A 183 -10.57 -21.65 -7.92
N ASP A 184 -9.74 -21.73 -6.89
CA ASP A 184 -8.64 -22.69 -6.79
C ASP A 184 -8.82 -23.51 -5.50
N PRO A 185 -9.08 -24.80 -5.58
CA PRO A 185 -9.27 -25.66 -4.41
C PRO A 185 -7.98 -25.82 -3.57
N ASN A 186 -6.82 -25.49 -4.14
CA ASN A 186 -5.52 -25.62 -3.50
C ASN A 186 -4.97 -24.28 -3.01
N ASP A 187 -5.81 -23.23 -2.92
CA ASP A 187 -5.37 -21.90 -2.49
C ASP A 187 -5.05 -21.81 -0.98
N GLY A 188 -5.38 -22.85 -0.20
CA GLY A 188 -5.15 -22.90 1.24
C GLY A 188 -6.15 -22.09 2.08
N ALA A 189 -7.14 -21.46 1.45
CA ALA A 189 -8.12 -20.64 2.18
C ALA A 189 -9.06 -21.50 3.03
N ASP A 190 -9.43 -22.68 2.59
CA ASP A 190 -10.31 -23.57 3.34
C ASP A 190 -9.66 -24.02 4.65
N GLU A 191 -8.36 -24.32 4.65
CA GLU A 191 -7.60 -24.63 5.86
C GLU A 191 -7.53 -23.41 6.80
N ALA A 192 -7.21 -22.25 6.26
CA ALA A 192 -7.11 -21.00 7.03
C ALA A 192 -8.45 -20.57 7.65
N LEU A 193 -9.57 -20.94 7.03
CA LEU A 193 -10.95 -20.63 7.46
C LEU A 193 -11.63 -21.79 8.19
N ALA A 194 -10.96 -22.93 8.40
CA ALA A 194 -11.57 -24.14 8.94
C ALA A 194 -12.29 -23.92 10.29
N SER A 195 -11.76 -23.05 11.14
CA SER A 195 -12.39 -22.73 12.44
C SER A 195 -13.72 -21.98 12.33
N LEU A 196 -14.06 -21.45 11.15
CA LEU A 196 -15.35 -20.81 10.91
C LEU A 196 -16.48 -21.81 10.70
N ASN A 197 -16.16 -23.09 10.45
CA ASN A 197 -17.14 -24.18 10.22
C ASN A 197 -18.19 -23.83 9.13
N GLY A 198 -17.76 -23.13 8.07
CA GLY A 198 -18.64 -22.71 6.98
C GLY A 198 -19.52 -21.49 7.28
N ALA A 199 -19.36 -20.84 8.43
CA ALA A 199 -20.11 -19.62 8.74
C ALA A 199 -19.74 -18.47 7.78
N PRO A 200 -20.70 -17.60 7.40
CA PRO A 200 -20.43 -16.43 6.62
C PRO A 200 -19.49 -15.49 7.37
N PHE A 201 -18.62 -14.77 6.62
CA PHE A 201 -17.67 -13.88 7.27
C PHE A 201 -17.45 -12.57 6.51
N ILE A 202 -17.17 -11.53 7.28
CA ILE A 202 -16.62 -10.26 6.83
C ILE A 202 -15.09 -10.39 6.84
N LEU A 203 -14.44 -9.95 5.78
CA LEU A 203 -12.98 -9.88 5.71
C LEU A 203 -12.51 -8.42 5.86
N HIS A 204 -11.54 -8.20 6.73
CA HIS A 204 -10.75 -6.97 6.79
C HIS A 204 -9.28 -7.29 6.53
N VAL A 205 -8.65 -6.56 5.61
CA VAL A 205 -7.24 -6.70 5.28
C VAL A 205 -6.52 -5.37 5.55
N GLY A 206 -5.66 -5.37 6.56
CA GLY A 206 -4.92 -4.18 6.97
C GLY A 206 -4.27 -4.34 8.33
N SER A 207 -3.18 -3.61 8.57
CA SER A 207 -2.51 -3.59 9.88
C SER A 207 -3.39 -2.93 10.95
N ALA A 208 -3.08 -3.21 12.22
CA ALA A 208 -3.83 -2.69 13.36
C ALA A 208 -3.48 -1.22 13.75
N ILE A 209 -2.90 -0.43 12.83
CA ILE A 209 -2.53 0.96 13.08
C ILE A 209 -3.78 1.87 13.12
N PRO A 210 -3.72 3.02 13.84
CA PRO A 210 -4.90 3.86 14.10
C PRO A 210 -5.68 4.27 12.84
N ARG A 211 -4.97 4.64 11.74
CA ARG A 211 -5.64 5.07 10.50
C ARG A 211 -6.50 4.00 9.82
N LYS A 212 -6.33 2.71 10.18
CA LYS A 212 -7.15 1.60 9.65
C LYS A 212 -8.48 1.44 10.37
N ARG A 213 -8.71 2.18 11.45
CA ARG A 213 -9.95 2.27 12.20
C ARG A 213 -10.55 0.91 12.57
N ILE A 214 -9.72 0.04 13.17
CA ILE A 214 -10.19 -1.25 13.71
C ILE A 214 -11.29 -1.02 14.77
N ASP A 215 -11.27 0.11 15.46
CA ASP A 215 -12.33 0.55 16.38
C ASP A 215 -13.70 0.61 15.69
N VAL A 216 -13.77 1.27 14.55
CA VAL A 216 -14.97 1.37 13.71
C VAL A 216 -15.38 0.00 13.17
N LEU A 217 -14.42 -0.81 12.69
CA LEU A 217 -14.69 -2.16 12.21
C LEU A 217 -15.40 -3.00 13.27
N PHE A 218 -14.94 -2.95 14.52
CA PHE A 218 -15.50 -3.73 15.61
C PHE A 218 -16.91 -3.25 15.99
N ASP A 219 -17.15 -1.94 16.05
CA ASP A 219 -18.46 -1.37 16.32
C ASP A 219 -19.47 -1.74 15.23
N VAL A 220 -19.06 -1.67 13.95
CA VAL A 220 -19.89 -2.10 12.81
C VAL A 220 -20.18 -3.60 12.89
N PHE A 221 -19.15 -4.42 13.12
CA PHE A 221 -19.31 -5.86 13.21
C PHE A 221 -20.23 -6.29 14.37
N ALA A 222 -20.11 -5.67 15.54
CA ALA A 222 -20.99 -5.94 16.67
C ALA A 222 -22.46 -5.72 16.29
N ARG A 223 -22.78 -4.61 15.60
CA ARG A 223 -24.15 -4.32 15.15
C ARG A 223 -24.62 -5.23 14.01
N LEU A 224 -23.74 -5.62 13.08
CA LEU A 224 -24.11 -6.59 12.04
C LEU A 224 -24.51 -7.94 12.66
N ARG A 225 -23.89 -8.34 13.75
CA ARG A 225 -24.24 -9.57 14.45
C ARG A 225 -25.60 -9.54 15.13
N GLU A 226 -26.16 -8.37 15.44
CA GLU A 226 -27.55 -8.25 15.93
C GLU A 226 -28.56 -8.73 14.85
N HIS A 227 -28.19 -8.59 13.56
CA HIS A 227 -28.99 -9.03 12.41
C HIS A 227 -28.61 -10.44 11.92
N MET A 228 -27.33 -10.80 12.05
CA MET A 228 -26.76 -12.06 11.57
C MET A 228 -25.86 -12.71 12.64
N PRO A 229 -26.45 -13.41 13.63
CA PRO A 229 -25.69 -13.96 14.77
C PRO A 229 -24.58 -14.95 14.39
N GLU A 230 -24.71 -15.64 13.26
CA GLU A 230 -23.70 -16.58 12.74
C GLU A 230 -22.50 -15.91 12.10
N LEU A 231 -22.59 -14.60 11.76
CA LEU A 231 -21.54 -13.86 11.07
C LEU A 231 -20.21 -13.89 11.86
N ARG A 232 -19.10 -14.04 11.15
CA ARG A 232 -17.74 -14.00 11.69
C ARG A 232 -16.98 -12.81 11.13
N LEU A 233 -15.93 -12.39 11.83
CA LEU A 233 -14.98 -11.39 11.35
C LEU A 233 -13.61 -12.04 11.19
N VAL A 234 -13.03 -11.94 10.00
CA VAL A 234 -11.65 -12.32 9.73
C VAL A 234 -10.83 -11.04 9.57
N GLN A 235 -9.88 -10.82 10.46
CA GLN A 235 -8.96 -9.68 10.41
C GLN A 235 -7.57 -10.18 10.04
N GLN A 236 -7.09 -9.81 8.84
CA GLN A 236 -5.79 -10.16 8.31
C GLN A 236 -4.89 -8.92 8.25
N GLY A 237 -3.70 -8.97 8.88
CA GLY A 237 -2.73 -7.89 8.76
C GLY A 237 -2.02 -7.49 10.04
N GLY A 238 -1.86 -8.41 10.97
CA GLY A 238 -1.06 -8.25 12.17
C GLY A 238 -1.86 -8.32 13.47
N ALA A 239 -1.13 -8.42 14.59
CA ALA A 239 -1.73 -8.51 15.91
C ALA A 239 -2.48 -7.23 16.29
N LEU A 240 -3.62 -7.40 16.94
CA LEU A 240 -4.36 -6.30 17.54
C LEU A 240 -3.62 -5.72 18.75
N THR A 241 -3.82 -4.43 19.00
CA THR A 241 -3.31 -3.78 20.21
C THR A 241 -4.09 -4.25 21.46
N ALA A 242 -3.57 -3.95 22.64
CA ALA A 242 -4.26 -4.26 23.90
C ALA A 242 -5.65 -3.58 23.95
N GLU A 243 -5.72 -2.30 23.54
CA GLU A 243 -6.96 -1.50 23.50
C GLU A 243 -7.99 -2.09 22.54
N GLN A 244 -7.56 -2.58 21.37
CA GLN A 244 -8.42 -3.22 20.39
C GLN A 244 -8.96 -4.57 20.91
N ASN A 245 -8.12 -5.36 21.57
CA ASN A 245 -8.54 -6.59 22.22
C ASN A 245 -9.55 -6.32 23.37
N ASP A 246 -9.34 -5.25 24.15
CA ASP A 246 -10.26 -4.82 25.19
C ASP A 246 -11.60 -4.37 24.60
N GLN A 247 -11.60 -3.66 23.47
CA GLN A 247 -12.82 -3.28 22.76
C GLN A 247 -13.57 -4.52 22.29
N ALA A 248 -12.89 -5.50 21.65
CA ALA A 248 -13.54 -6.73 21.20
C ALA A 248 -14.23 -7.47 22.35
N ARG A 249 -13.58 -7.55 23.52
CA ARG A 249 -14.19 -8.15 24.72
C ARG A 249 -15.39 -7.35 25.24
N ARG A 250 -15.30 -6.02 25.32
CA ARG A 250 -16.45 -5.17 25.74
C ARG A 250 -17.65 -5.32 24.82
N LEU A 251 -17.40 -5.43 23.52
CA LEU A 251 -18.44 -5.65 22.50
C LEU A 251 -18.91 -7.12 22.42
N LYS A 252 -18.26 -8.03 23.16
CA LYS A 252 -18.54 -9.48 23.17
C LYS A 252 -18.43 -10.11 21.77
N ILE A 253 -17.47 -9.65 20.98
CA ILE A 253 -17.20 -10.14 19.62
C ILE A 253 -15.94 -10.98 19.52
N ASP A 254 -15.14 -11.06 20.57
CA ASP A 254 -13.84 -11.76 20.61
C ASP A 254 -13.95 -13.24 20.24
N ALA A 255 -15.01 -13.92 20.64
CA ALA A 255 -15.29 -15.31 20.27
C ALA A 255 -15.67 -15.51 18.77
N PHE A 256 -15.93 -14.43 18.05
CA PHE A 256 -16.37 -14.42 16.64
C PHE A 256 -15.32 -13.81 15.70
N LEU A 257 -14.15 -13.47 16.27
CA LEU A 257 -13.03 -12.87 15.55
C LEU A 257 -11.95 -13.94 15.26
N LEU A 258 -11.59 -14.09 13.99
CA LEU A 258 -10.47 -14.89 13.53
C LEU A 258 -9.33 -13.98 13.07
N GLN A 259 -8.13 -14.20 13.61
CA GLN A 259 -6.90 -13.54 13.22
C GLN A 259 -5.90 -14.58 12.69
N PRO A 260 -5.96 -14.92 11.40
CA PRO A 260 -5.02 -15.86 10.84
C PRO A 260 -3.60 -15.28 10.80
N PRO A 261 -2.56 -16.14 10.83
CA PRO A 261 -1.17 -15.69 10.66
C PRO A 261 -0.95 -15.09 9.27
N LYS A 262 0.23 -14.49 9.06
CA LYS A 262 0.64 -14.04 7.73
C LYS A 262 0.62 -15.21 6.76
N MET A 263 0.02 -15.02 5.60
CA MET A 263 -0.21 -16.08 4.61
C MET A 263 0.25 -15.67 3.20
N PRO A 264 0.40 -16.63 2.28
CA PRO A 264 0.64 -16.37 0.86
C PRO A 264 -0.49 -15.56 0.21
N ARG A 265 -0.20 -14.84 -0.88
CA ARG A 265 -1.20 -14.09 -1.66
C ARG A 265 -2.28 -15.00 -2.24
N THR A 266 -1.94 -16.24 -2.63
CA THR A 266 -2.90 -17.25 -3.10
C THR A 266 -3.99 -17.53 -2.07
N THR A 267 -3.59 -17.71 -0.81
CA THR A 267 -4.53 -17.96 0.30
C THR A 267 -5.38 -16.73 0.59
N LEU A 268 -4.78 -15.52 0.58
CA LEU A 268 -5.53 -14.29 0.76
C LEU A 268 -6.54 -14.05 -0.39
N ALA A 269 -6.16 -14.36 -1.64
CA ALA A 269 -7.06 -14.32 -2.78
C ALA A 269 -8.24 -15.28 -2.60
N GLY A 270 -7.97 -16.48 -2.08
CA GLY A 270 -8.99 -17.45 -1.70
C GLY A 270 -9.96 -16.95 -0.64
N MET A 271 -9.45 -16.20 0.34
CA MET A 271 -10.29 -15.56 1.36
C MET A 271 -11.17 -14.46 0.77
N TYR A 272 -10.63 -13.59 -0.10
CA TYR A 272 -11.42 -12.58 -0.79
C TYR A 272 -12.58 -13.21 -1.56
N ARG A 273 -12.33 -14.29 -2.31
CA ARG A 273 -13.38 -15.03 -3.08
C ARG A 273 -14.50 -15.58 -2.21
N ARG A 274 -14.19 -15.99 -0.98
CA ARG A 274 -15.14 -16.61 -0.03
C ARG A 274 -15.79 -15.61 0.92
N ALA A 275 -15.28 -14.37 1.00
CA ALA A 275 -15.81 -13.36 1.91
C ALA A 275 -17.22 -12.93 1.50
N SER A 276 -18.14 -12.85 2.47
CA SER A 276 -19.47 -12.31 2.25
C SER A 276 -19.43 -10.81 1.93
N ALA A 277 -18.51 -10.08 2.58
CA ALA A 277 -18.13 -8.72 2.21
C ALA A 277 -16.71 -8.40 2.74
N VAL A 278 -16.06 -7.42 2.12
CA VAL A 278 -14.78 -6.87 2.56
C VAL A 278 -15.01 -5.46 3.08
N LEU A 279 -14.59 -5.17 4.32
CA LEU A 279 -14.77 -3.86 4.96
C LEU A 279 -13.42 -3.16 5.17
N LEU A 280 -13.32 -1.90 4.72
CA LEU A 280 -12.11 -1.09 4.78
C LEU A 280 -12.41 0.31 5.36
N PRO A 281 -12.60 0.45 6.69
CA PRO A 281 -13.07 1.67 7.34
C PRO A 281 -11.98 2.72 7.60
N SER A 282 -10.93 2.74 6.81
CA SER A 282 -9.74 3.56 7.01
C SER A 282 -10.02 5.06 6.95
N ASP A 283 -9.40 5.85 7.83
CA ASP A 283 -9.41 7.32 7.75
C ASP A 283 -8.60 7.85 6.56
N ALA A 284 -7.56 7.12 6.18
CA ALA A 284 -6.67 7.48 5.07
C ALA A 284 -6.03 6.24 4.44
N GLU A 285 -5.87 6.27 3.14
CA GLU A 285 -5.17 5.26 2.34
C GLU A 285 -4.17 5.92 1.38
N GLY A 286 -3.04 5.26 1.16
CA GLY A 286 -2.09 5.67 0.13
C GLY A 286 -2.63 5.36 -1.27
N PHE A 287 -3.25 4.19 -1.45
CA PHE A 287 -3.86 3.76 -2.70
C PHE A 287 -5.14 2.94 -2.49
N GLY A 288 -5.16 2.00 -1.56
CA GLY A 288 -6.29 1.10 -1.34
C GLY A 288 -6.11 -0.25 -2.05
N LEU A 289 -4.90 -0.83 -2.02
CA LEU A 289 -4.64 -2.17 -2.58
C LEU A 289 -5.70 -3.20 -2.18
N PRO A 290 -6.13 -3.31 -0.90
CA PRO A 290 -7.15 -4.28 -0.53
C PRO A 290 -8.50 -4.08 -1.23
N VAL A 291 -8.83 -2.84 -1.67
CA VAL A 291 -10.05 -2.58 -2.45
C VAL A 291 -9.93 -3.25 -3.82
N ILE A 292 -8.86 -2.96 -4.56
CA ILE A 292 -8.69 -3.50 -5.92
C ILE A 292 -8.44 -5.01 -5.91
N GLU A 293 -7.76 -5.55 -4.90
CA GLU A 293 -7.55 -7.00 -4.71
C GLU A 293 -8.87 -7.72 -4.49
N ALA A 294 -9.73 -7.20 -3.61
CA ALA A 294 -11.07 -7.73 -3.37
C ALA A 294 -11.93 -7.70 -4.64
N LEU A 295 -11.93 -6.56 -5.36
CA LEU A 295 -12.69 -6.41 -6.60
C LEU A 295 -12.18 -7.37 -7.69
N ALA A 296 -10.87 -7.58 -7.79
CA ALA A 296 -10.28 -8.55 -8.73
C ALA A 296 -10.72 -10.00 -8.44
N CYS A 297 -10.92 -10.33 -7.17
CA CYS A 297 -11.49 -11.61 -6.75
C CYS A 297 -13.03 -11.66 -6.88
N GLY A 298 -13.67 -10.55 -7.29
CA GLY A 298 -15.12 -10.44 -7.41
C GLY A 298 -15.85 -10.19 -6.10
N ALA A 299 -15.14 -9.98 -4.98
CA ALA A 299 -15.72 -9.80 -3.66
C ALA A 299 -16.52 -8.49 -3.53
N PRO A 300 -17.63 -8.48 -2.77
CA PRO A 300 -18.33 -7.26 -2.39
C PRO A 300 -17.46 -6.40 -1.45
N VAL A 301 -17.39 -5.09 -1.69
CA VAL A 301 -16.56 -4.17 -0.90
C VAL A 301 -17.40 -3.03 -0.34
N VAL A 302 -17.22 -2.73 0.95
CA VAL A 302 -17.60 -1.45 1.57
C VAL A 302 -16.32 -0.76 2.02
N ALA A 303 -16.09 0.46 1.58
CA ALA A 303 -14.91 1.23 1.92
C ALA A 303 -15.30 2.62 2.44
N SER A 304 -14.38 3.26 3.17
CA SER A 304 -14.57 4.65 3.58
C SER A 304 -14.74 5.55 2.37
N ASP A 305 -15.65 6.52 2.48
CA ASP A 305 -15.87 7.55 1.46
C ASP A 305 -14.77 8.61 1.50
N ILE A 306 -13.59 8.24 0.98
CA ILE A 306 -12.43 9.11 0.84
C ILE A 306 -11.91 9.09 -0.60
N PRO A 307 -11.22 10.14 -1.07
CA PRO A 307 -10.82 10.25 -2.48
C PRO A 307 -10.03 9.04 -3.01
N THR A 308 -9.13 8.47 -2.21
CA THR A 308 -8.28 7.36 -2.63
C THR A 308 -9.06 6.04 -2.78
N THR A 309 -9.99 5.74 -1.88
CA THR A 309 -10.84 4.54 -1.99
C THR A 309 -11.89 4.69 -3.09
N ARG A 310 -12.41 5.90 -3.32
CA ARG A 310 -13.27 6.18 -4.48
C ARG A 310 -12.53 5.97 -5.81
N GLU A 311 -11.27 6.41 -5.90
CA GLU A 311 -10.45 6.19 -7.08
C GLU A 311 -10.17 4.70 -7.32
N ALA A 312 -9.84 3.94 -6.27
CA ALA A 312 -9.59 2.51 -6.35
C ALA A 312 -10.86 1.69 -6.62
N GLY A 313 -11.97 2.04 -5.97
CA GLY A 313 -13.20 1.25 -5.96
C GLY A 313 -14.21 1.60 -7.04
N GLY A 314 -14.14 2.83 -7.59
CA GLY A 314 -15.10 3.31 -8.60
C GLY A 314 -16.55 3.15 -8.17
N GLU A 315 -17.44 2.95 -9.14
CA GLU A 315 -18.89 2.79 -8.91
C GLU A 315 -19.30 1.37 -8.47
N VAL A 316 -18.36 0.41 -8.50
CA VAL A 316 -18.63 -1.00 -8.16
C VAL A 316 -18.39 -1.31 -6.68
N THR A 317 -18.01 -0.30 -5.90
CA THR A 317 -17.78 -0.35 -4.45
C THR A 317 -18.87 0.43 -3.72
N SER A 318 -19.35 -0.10 -2.60
CA SER A 318 -20.21 0.66 -1.69
C SER A 318 -19.35 1.53 -0.78
N PHE A 319 -19.79 2.76 -0.52
CA PHE A 319 -19.07 3.69 0.34
C PHE A 319 -19.89 4.10 1.55
N ALA A 320 -19.21 4.31 2.67
CA ALA A 320 -19.78 4.88 3.88
C ALA A 320 -18.84 5.96 4.42
N GLU A 321 -19.40 7.00 5.04
CA GLU A 321 -18.59 8.06 5.64
C GLU A 321 -17.70 7.50 6.76
N VAL A 322 -16.55 8.12 6.94
CA VAL A 322 -15.60 7.72 7.99
C VAL A 322 -16.30 7.80 9.35
N ALA A 323 -16.24 6.69 10.11
CA ALA A 323 -16.84 6.56 11.45
C ALA A 323 -18.40 6.66 11.53
N ASP A 324 -19.11 6.70 10.43
CA ASP A 324 -20.57 6.57 10.43
C ASP A 324 -20.98 5.09 10.57
N ILE A 325 -21.05 4.60 11.81
CA ILE A 325 -21.37 3.19 12.11
C ILE A 325 -22.70 2.77 11.48
N ALA A 326 -23.72 3.62 11.52
CA ALA A 326 -25.03 3.29 10.98
C ALA A 326 -25.00 3.17 9.45
N GLY A 327 -24.32 4.08 8.77
CA GLY A 327 -24.10 4.02 7.32
C GLY A 327 -23.31 2.78 6.89
N TRP A 328 -22.28 2.40 7.65
CA TRP A 328 -21.51 1.17 7.42
C TRP A 328 -22.36 -0.08 7.53
N VAL A 329 -23.16 -0.18 8.61
CA VAL A 329 -24.09 -1.31 8.83
C VAL A 329 -25.09 -1.39 7.68
N ALA A 330 -25.74 -0.27 7.34
CA ALA A 330 -26.75 -0.24 6.28
C ALA A 330 -26.14 -0.59 4.89
N ALA A 331 -24.93 -0.10 4.57
CA ALA A 331 -24.26 -0.44 3.33
C ALA A 331 -23.89 -1.93 3.27
N THR A 332 -23.40 -2.50 4.37
CA THR A 332 -23.01 -3.91 4.45
C THR A 332 -24.22 -4.82 4.35
N LEU A 333 -25.30 -4.55 5.10
CA LEU A 333 -26.54 -5.36 5.04
C LEU A 333 -27.12 -5.39 3.62
N ARG A 334 -27.19 -4.25 2.94
CA ARG A 334 -27.64 -4.21 1.52
C ARG A 334 -26.83 -5.13 0.62
N LEU A 335 -25.50 -5.20 0.79
CA LEU A 335 -24.65 -6.11 0.01
C LEU A 335 -24.93 -7.59 0.34
N LEU A 336 -25.13 -7.89 1.61
CA LEU A 336 -25.41 -9.26 2.09
C LEU A 336 -26.79 -9.75 1.66
N GLU A 337 -27.79 -8.86 1.67
CA GLU A 337 -29.17 -9.16 1.24
C GLU A 337 -29.30 -9.38 -0.27
N THR A 338 -28.53 -8.64 -1.07
CA THR A 338 -28.56 -8.77 -2.54
C THR A 338 -28.05 -10.14 -3.01
N GLY A 339 -27.25 -10.82 -2.18
CA GLY A 339 -26.68 -12.11 -2.51
C GLY A 339 -25.69 -12.06 -3.71
N PRO A 340 -25.21 -13.22 -4.15
CA PRO A 340 -24.30 -13.31 -5.28
C PRO A 340 -25.01 -12.99 -6.61
N ASP A 341 -24.63 -11.91 -7.28
CA ASP A 341 -25.05 -11.57 -8.64
C ASP A 341 -23.82 -11.61 -9.56
N GLY A 342 -23.84 -12.56 -10.52
CA GLY A 342 -22.74 -12.74 -11.47
C GLY A 342 -22.47 -11.52 -12.36
N ARG A 343 -23.46 -10.66 -12.63
CA ARG A 343 -23.24 -9.41 -13.40
C ARG A 343 -22.49 -8.39 -12.58
N VAL A 344 -22.86 -8.26 -11.29
CA VAL A 344 -22.19 -7.35 -10.35
C VAL A 344 -20.77 -7.82 -10.08
N GLN A 345 -20.59 -9.15 -9.89
CA GLN A 345 -19.25 -9.74 -9.74
C GLN A 345 -18.38 -9.48 -10.96
N LYS A 346 -18.90 -9.68 -12.17
CA LYS A 346 -18.17 -9.37 -13.42
C LYS A 346 -17.81 -7.89 -13.53
N ALA A 347 -18.72 -6.99 -13.14
CA ALA A 347 -18.43 -5.55 -13.14
C ALA A 347 -17.27 -5.19 -12.20
N ARG A 348 -17.21 -5.79 -11.00
CA ARG A 348 -16.08 -5.62 -10.04
C ARG A 348 -14.77 -6.07 -10.67
N VAL A 349 -14.73 -7.27 -11.24
CA VAL A 349 -13.55 -7.82 -11.91
C VAL A 349 -13.12 -6.94 -13.08
N THR A 350 -14.06 -6.51 -13.92
CA THR A 350 -13.76 -5.63 -15.06
C THR A 350 -13.19 -4.29 -14.60
N HIS A 351 -13.74 -3.71 -13.52
CA HIS A 351 -13.19 -2.49 -12.93
C HIS A 351 -11.75 -2.70 -12.44
N ALA A 352 -11.49 -3.80 -11.76
CA ALA A 352 -10.17 -4.13 -11.23
C ALA A 352 -9.10 -4.31 -12.33
N GLN A 353 -9.47 -4.80 -13.53
CA GLN A 353 -8.56 -5.02 -14.65
C GLN A 353 -7.87 -3.78 -15.18
N GLN A 354 -8.36 -2.57 -14.88
CA GLN A 354 -7.68 -1.32 -15.23
C GLN A 354 -6.38 -1.09 -14.40
N PHE A 355 -6.20 -1.84 -13.31
CA PHE A 355 -5.02 -1.76 -12.44
C PHE A 355 -4.07 -2.90 -12.77
N SER A 356 -3.04 -2.63 -13.57
CA SER A 356 -2.10 -3.61 -14.07
C SER A 356 -0.66 -3.21 -13.74
N TRP A 357 0.13 -4.13 -13.22
CA TRP A 357 1.57 -3.91 -13.00
C TRP A 357 2.30 -3.68 -14.32
N ASN A 358 1.86 -4.30 -15.40
CA ASN A 358 2.42 -4.05 -16.72
C ASN A 358 2.20 -2.58 -17.15
N MET A 359 0.99 -2.04 -16.96
CA MET A 359 0.71 -0.63 -17.23
C MET A 359 1.49 0.30 -16.32
N HIS A 360 1.59 0.00 -15.02
CA HIS A 360 2.43 0.72 -14.06
C HIS A 360 3.88 0.80 -14.55
N ALA A 361 4.47 -0.34 -14.87
CA ALA A 361 5.85 -0.45 -15.37
C ALA A 361 6.05 0.32 -16.70
N ARG A 362 5.07 0.24 -17.62
CA ARG A 362 5.08 0.99 -18.89
C ARG A 362 5.06 2.49 -18.66
N VAL A 363 4.17 2.99 -17.78
CA VAL A 363 4.08 4.43 -17.48
C VAL A 363 5.39 4.95 -16.90
N ILE A 364 6.00 4.22 -15.97
CA ILE A 364 7.27 4.62 -15.36
C ILE A 364 8.39 4.61 -16.40
N LEU A 365 8.47 3.58 -17.25
CA LEU A 365 9.47 3.50 -18.33
C LEU A 365 9.32 4.68 -19.30
N ASN A 366 8.10 4.96 -19.76
CA ASN A 366 7.82 6.09 -20.66
C ASN A 366 8.22 7.43 -20.02
N GLY A 367 8.02 7.60 -18.73
CA GLY A 367 8.49 8.76 -17.99
C GLY A 367 10.00 8.96 -18.12
N TYR A 368 10.79 7.90 -17.98
CA TYR A 368 12.25 7.98 -18.15
C TYR A 368 12.66 8.20 -19.61
N LEU A 369 12.02 7.51 -20.55
CA LEU A 369 12.31 7.69 -21.98
C LEU A 369 12.04 9.12 -22.45
N SER A 370 11.02 9.79 -21.90
CA SER A 370 10.74 11.20 -22.21
C SER A 370 11.87 12.15 -21.79
N LEU A 371 12.70 11.79 -20.81
CA LEU A 371 13.86 12.58 -20.39
C LEU A 371 15.07 12.46 -21.37
N GLN A 372 15.06 11.46 -22.26
CA GLN A 372 16.13 11.28 -23.28
C GLN A 372 15.92 12.17 -24.50
N SER A 373 14.69 12.57 -24.79
CA SER A 373 14.41 13.43 -25.94
C SER A 373 14.95 14.83 -25.69
N PRO A 374 15.77 15.41 -26.60
CA PRO A 374 16.19 16.79 -26.44
C PRO A 374 14.96 17.70 -26.52
N GLN A 375 14.77 18.56 -25.49
CA GLN A 375 13.81 19.65 -25.49
C GLN A 375 14.25 20.75 -26.46
#